data_45f1d566f7f5779600369f09b764a84c
#
_entry.id   45f1d566f7f5779600369f09b764a84c
#
_cell.length_a   1.000
_cell.length_b   1.000
_cell.length_c   1.000
_cell.angle_alpha   90.00
_cell.angle_beta   90.00
_cell.angle_gamma   90.00
#
_symmetry.space_group_name_H-M   'P 1'
#
loop_
_entity.id
_entity.type
_entity.pdbx_description
1 polymer ?
#
loop_
_entity_poly.entity_id
_entity_poly.type
_entity_poly.pdbx_seq_one_letter_code
_entity_poly.pdbx_strand_id
1 'polypeptide(L)'
;MEQAGMSKATGNGLRFFKWMLGILAASVLSLAAYMWWVVERFDTETLPPRHGQVDVELFARDGGKRPLIVGLGGGEGGNAWASDRWKPQRERFLDQGYALLALGYFGTPNSPEKLDRISLDGVHAAIVEASKDPRVDGRCVAIIGGSRGAELALLLASHYPDVDAVVAIVPGSAVFPALTDAMTTGGFSLRDKPLPFVPMTWGATPDLLVGNLRGAFESIMQDEAAMQRAAIAVEKINGPVQFVSASRDEAWPSKEMSDAMMQRLKAKGFRHHAEHLVVQGGHGEPLDEFPKMEAFLQRHFRARCG
;
A
#
# COMPACT_ATOMS: atom_id res chain seq x y z
N MET A 1 25.62 -50.99 45.69
CA MET A 1 26.27 -50.50 44.46
C MET A 1 25.31 -49.73 43.55
N GLU A 2 24.38 -48.89 44.09
CA GLU A 2 23.31 -48.26 43.32
C GLU A 2 23.28 -46.71 43.33
N GLN A 3 24.24 -46.07 44.00
CA GLN A 3 24.27 -44.59 44.07
C GLN A 3 25.21 -43.90 43.07
N ALA A 4 26.01 -44.61 42.28
CA ALA A 4 26.98 -44.01 41.34
C ALA A 4 26.39 -43.72 39.95
N GLY A 5 25.18 -44.26 39.61
CA GLY A 5 24.57 -44.10 38.27
C GLY A 5 23.76 -42.79 38.06
N MET A 6 23.18 -42.24 39.16
CA MET A 6 22.29 -41.06 39.05
C MET A 6 23.02 -39.72 38.91
N SER A 7 24.27 -39.60 39.36
CA SER A 7 25.06 -38.35 39.31
C SER A 7 25.60 -38.04 37.89
N LYS A 8 25.82 -39.03 37.02
CA LYS A 8 26.33 -38.82 35.67
C LYS A 8 25.23 -38.40 34.67
N ALA A 9 23.98 -38.84 34.89
CA ALA A 9 22.84 -38.51 33.99
C ALA A 9 22.43 -37.04 34.09
N THR A 10 22.44 -36.47 35.31
CA THR A 10 22.15 -35.06 35.57
C THR A 10 23.20 -34.10 35.00
N GLY A 11 24.48 -34.50 34.99
CA GLY A 11 25.58 -33.69 34.42
C GLY A 11 25.52 -33.55 32.91
N ASN A 12 25.09 -34.60 32.19
CA ASN A 12 24.97 -34.57 30.71
C ASN A 12 23.77 -33.73 30.29
N GLY A 13 22.64 -33.79 30.96
CA GLY A 13 21.47 -32.96 30.72
C GLY A 13 21.74 -31.46 30.87
N LEU A 14 22.48 -31.09 31.93
CA LEU A 14 22.86 -29.68 32.16
C LEU A 14 23.85 -29.16 31.11
N ARG A 15 24.78 -29.99 30.66
CA ARG A 15 25.71 -29.65 29.57
C ARG A 15 24.97 -29.47 28.26
N PHE A 16 24.08 -30.35 27.91
CA PHE A 16 23.25 -30.25 26.72
C PHE A 16 22.38 -28.97 26.72
N PHE A 17 21.75 -28.66 27.84
CA PHE A 17 20.96 -27.43 28.02
C PHE A 17 21.82 -26.16 27.86
N LYS A 18 23.03 -26.13 28.44
CA LYS A 18 23.98 -25.00 28.26
C LYS A 18 24.40 -24.85 26.78
N TRP A 19 24.61 -25.95 26.07
CA TRP A 19 24.92 -25.94 24.66
C TRP A 19 23.76 -25.40 23.80
N MET A 20 22.53 -25.83 24.09
CA MET A 20 21.35 -25.29 23.43
C MET A 20 21.17 -23.79 23.68
N LEU A 21 21.33 -23.32 24.89
CA LEU A 21 21.29 -21.89 25.21
C LEU A 21 22.41 -21.11 24.50
N GLY A 22 23.60 -21.69 24.42
CA GLY A 22 24.71 -21.08 23.65
C GLY A 22 24.41 -20.94 22.15
N ILE A 23 23.85 -22.00 21.54
CA ILE A 23 23.43 -21.96 20.13
C ILE A 23 22.32 -20.92 19.92
N LEU A 24 21.30 -20.91 20.78
CA LEU A 24 20.21 -19.94 20.70
C LEU A 24 20.75 -18.50 20.81
N ALA A 25 21.61 -18.23 21.79
CA ALA A 25 22.20 -16.91 21.96
C ALA A 25 23.04 -16.50 20.74
N ALA A 26 23.87 -17.42 20.19
CA ALA A 26 24.63 -17.17 18.99
C ALA A 26 23.74 -16.89 17.79
N SER A 27 22.64 -17.63 17.63
CA SER A 27 21.66 -17.40 16.55
C SER A 27 20.99 -16.04 16.65
N VAL A 28 20.57 -15.65 17.86
CA VAL A 28 19.97 -14.31 18.10
C VAL A 28 20.96 -13.19 17.80
N LEU A 29 22.22 -13.32 18.27
CA LEU A 29 23.27 -12.33 17.99
C LEU A 29 23.58 -12.23 16.50
N SER A 30 23.63 -13.37 15.79
CA SER A 30 23.87 -13.40 14.36
C SER A 30 22.73 -12.72 13.58
N LEU A 31 21.48 -12.97 13.96
CA LEU A 31 20.32 -12.33 13.38
C LEU A 31 20.33 -10.82 13.63
N ALA A 32 20.60 -10.40 14.87
CA ALA A 32 20.69 -8.98 15.22
C ALA A 32 21.82 -8.27 14.44
N ALA A 33 23.00 -8.91 14.33
CA ALA A 33 24.10 -8.39 13.53
C ALA A 33 23.78 -8.30 12.04
N TYR A 34 23.07 -9.28 11.50
CA TYR A 34 22.58 -9.26 10.11
C TYR A 34 21.59 -8.13 9.87
N MET A 35 20.59 -7.99 10.74
CA MET A 35 19.60 -6.90 10.63
C MET A 35 20.26 -5.52 10.72
N TRP A 36 21.18 -5.35 11.68
CA TRP A 36 21.96 -4.11 11.79
C TRP A 36 22.77 -3.84 10.51
N TRP A 37 23.43 -4.85 9.95
CA TRP A 37 24.20 -4.75 8.73
C TRP A 37 23.32 -4.37 7.51
N VAL A 38 22.12 -4.93 7.38
CA VAL A 38 21.16 -4.59 6.31
C VAL A 38 20.75 -3.13 6.42
N VAL A 39 20.40 -2.67 7.62
CA VAL A 39 20.00 -1.27 7.87
C VAL A 39 21.12 -0.29 7.60
N GLU A 40 22.35 -0.57 8.09
CA GLU A 40 23.50 0.32 7.96
C GLU A 40 23.97 0.46 6.49
N ARG A 41 23.81 -0.57 5.68
CA ARG A 41 24.21 -0.56 4.29
C ARG A 41 23.16 -0.11 3.30
N PHE A 42 21.95 0.08 3.75
CA PHE A 42 20.86 0.52 2.88
C PHE A 42 21.09 2.00 2.47
N ASP A 43 21.09 2.27 1.17
CA ASP A 43 21.24 3.64 0.65
C ASP A 43 19.92 4.41 0.81
N THR A 44 19.91 5.31 1.79
CA THR A 44 18.77 6.21 2.06
C THR A 44 18.84 7.52 1.28
N GLU A 45 20.01 7.85 0.71
CA GLU A 45 20.28 9.14 0.07
C GLU A 45 19.97 9.13 -1.42
N THR A 46 20.43 8.09 -2.13
CA THR A 46 20.23 7.97 -3.58
C THR A 46 18.85 7.41 -3.89
N LEU A 47 18.12 8.04 -4.79
CA LEU A 47 16.82 7.53 -5.26
C LEU A 47 17.03 6.18 -5.99
N PRO A 48 16.07 5.24 -5.87
CA PRO A 48 16.21 3.92 -6.44
C PRO A 48 16.37 3.96 -7.98
N PRO A 49 17.04 2.97 -8.58
CA PRO A 49 17.12 2.85 -10.03
C PRO A 49 15.71 2.88 -10.66
N ARG A 50 15.59 3.51 -11.84
CA ARG A 50 14.31 3.69 -12.56
C ARG A 50 13.26 4.50 -11.77
N HIS A 51 13.71 5.31 -10.80
CA HIS A 51 12.83 6.25 -10.11
C HIS A 51 12.03 7.08 -11.12
N GLY A 52 10.72 7.24 -10.88
CA GLY A 52 9.82 7.96 -11.78
C GLY A 52 9.37 7.19 -13.03
N GLN A 53 9.89 5.99 -13.28
CA GLN A 53 9.47 5.14 -14.38
C GLN A 53 8.39 4.15 -13.93
N VAL A 54 7.44 3.87 -14.82
CA VAL A 54 6.31 2.94 -14.58
C VAL A 54 6.02 2.15 -15.85
N ASP A 55 5.39 0.99 -15.70
CA ASP A 55 4.82 0.24 -16.82
C ASP A 55 3.31 0.45 -16.88
N VAL A 56 2.79 0.70 -18.09
CA VAL A 56 1.36 0.93 -18.29
C VAL A 56 0.80 0.09 -19.41
N GLU A 57 -0.45 -0.30 -19.28
CA GLU A 57 -1.23 -0.91 -20.36
C GLU A 57 -2.63 -0.28 -20.38
N LEU A 58 -2.99 0.33 -21.50
CA LEU A 58 -4.28 1.01 -21.69
C LEU A 58 -5.27 0.10 -22.40
N PHE A 59 -6.38 -0.17 -21.74
CA PHE A 59 -7.54 -0.88 -22.29
C PHE A 59 -8.66 0.11 -22.59
N ALA A 60 -9.12 0.16 -23.82
CA ALA A 60 -10.23 1.02 -24.23
C ALA A 60 -10.98 0.43 -25.41
N ARG A 61 -12.31 0.55 -25.39
CA ARG A 61 -13.16 0.19 -26.55
C ARG A 61 -13.18 1.34 -27.55
N ASP A 62 -13.33 1.04 -28.82
CA ASP A 62 -13.55 2.04 -29.87
C ASP A 62 -14.93 2.72 -29.73
N GLY A 63 -15.13 3.84 -30.40
CA GLY A 63 -16.44 4.50 -30.50
C GLY A 63 -16.64 5.69 -29.55
N GLY A 64 -15.58 6.45 -29.26
CA GLY A 64 -15.66 7.73 -28.56
C GLY A 64 -14.84 7.79 -27.26
N LYS A 65 -14.74 9.00 -26.72
CA LYS A 65 -13.99 9.27 -25.48
C LYS A 65 -14.72 8.71 -24.26
N ARG A 66 -13.96 8.09 -23.36
CA ARG A 66 -14.47 7.45 -22.14
C ARG A 66 -13.72 7.93 -20.91
N PRO A 67 -14.40 8.13 -19.77
CA PRO A 67 -13.73 8.41 -18.51
C PRO A 67 -12.69 7.33 -18.19
N LEU A 68 -11.55 7.74 -17.63
CA LEU A 68 -10.43 6.87 -17.32
C LEU A 68 -10.51 6.34 -15.89
N ILE A 69 -10.38 5.03 -15.74
CA ILE A 69 -10.08 4.40 -14.45
C ILE A 69 -8.62 3.96 -14.47
N VAL A 70 -7.87 4.37 -13.46
CA VAL A 70 -6.49 3.92 -13.24
C VAL A 70 -6.50 2.83 -12.18
N GLY A 71 -6.01 1.65 -12.50
CA GLY A 71 -5.91 0.51 -11.59
C GLY A 71 -4.49 0.37 -11.03
N LEU A 72 -4.36 0.44 -9.68
CA LEU A 72 -3.10 0.29 -8.95
C LEU A 72 -3.13 -0.99 -8.12
N GLY A 73 -2.11 -1.84 -8.27
CA GLY A 73 -1.89 -3.03 -7.44
C GLY A 73 -1.40 -2.68 -6.04
N GLY A 74 -1.35 -3.66 -5.15
CA GLY A 74 -0.88 -3.53 -3.77
C GLY A 74 0.62 -3.77 -3.61
N GLY A 75 1.01 -4.30 -2.46
CA GLY A 75 2.40 -4.59 -2.10
C GLY A 75 3.02 -5.78 -2.84
N GLU A 76 2.25 -6.50 -3.63
CA GLU A 76 2.72 -7.61 -4.46
C GLU A 76 3.62 -7.17 -5.62
N GLY A 77 3.51 -5.91 -6.03
CA GLY A 77 4.23 -5.36 -7.18
C GLY A 77 3.73 -5.88 -8.53
N GLY A 78 4.47 -5.55 -9.59
CA GLY A 78 4.07 -5.87 -10.96
C GLY A 78 2.94 -4.97 -11.47
N ASN A 79 2.36 -5.35 -12.62
CA ASN A 79 1.15 -4.69 -13.12
C ASN A 79 -0.06 -5.60 -12.90
N ALA A 80 -0.58 -5.60 -11.66
CA ALA A 80 -1.66 -6.49 -11.24
C ALA A 80 -2.88 -6.39 -12.16
N TRP A 81 -3.32 -5.17 -12.48
CA TRP A 81 -4.50 -4.94 -13.30
C TRP A 81 -4.34 -5.36 -14.77
N ALA A 82 -3.12 -5.53 -15.29
CA ALA A 82 -2.87 -6.08 -16.61
C ALA A 82 -2.96 -7.62 -16.64
N SER A 83 -2.85 -8.28 -15.47
CA SER A 83 -2.85 -9.74 -15.37
C SER A 83 -4.18 -10.37 -15.73
N ASP A 84 -4.17 -11.68 -16.05
CA ASP A 84 -5.38 -12.46 -16.33
C ASP A 84 -6.32 -12.57 -15.13
N ARG A 85 -5.78 -12.53 -13.92
CA ARG A 85 -6.58 -12.52 -12.67
C ARG A 85 -7.58 -11.36 -12.66
N TRP A 86 -7.18 -10.19 -13.16
CA TRP A 86 -7.99 -8.96 -13.13
C TRP A 86 -8.76 -8.73 -14.44
N LYS A 87 -8.64 -9.63 -15.42
CA LYS A 87 -9.38 -9.54 -16.68
C LYS A 87 -10.89 -9.41 -16.52
N PRO A 88 -11.57 -10.20 -15.66
CA PRO A 88 -13.02 -10.04 -15.47
C PRO A 88 -13.42 -8.64 -15.01
N GLN A 89 -12.69 -8.04 -14.07
CA GLN A 89 -12.97 -6.69 -13.58
C GLN A 89 -12.68 -5.63 -14.65
N ARG A 90 -11.58 -5.78 -15.40
CA ARG A 90 -11.29 -4.89 -16.56
C ARG A 90 -12.42 -4.90 -17.56
N GLU A 91 -12.85 -6.09 -18.02
CA GLU A 91 -13.91 -6.21 -19.01
C GLU A 91 -15.21 -5.57 -18.50
N ARG A 92 -15.58 -5.73 -17.23
CA ARG A 92 -16.75 -5.07 -16.64
C ARG A 92 -16.65 -3.56 -16.71
N PHE A 93 -15.51 -2.94 -16.41
CA PHE A 93 -15.32 -1.50 -16.54
C PHE A 93 -15.40 -1.04 -18.00
N LEU A 94 -14.80 -1.79 -18.94
CA LEU A 94 -14.89 -1.50 -20.36
C LEU A 94 -16.34 -1.56 -20.89
N ASP A 95 -17.10 -2.57 -20.46
CA ASP A 95 -18.51 -2.76 -20.84
C ASP A 95 -19.41 -1.69 -20.22
N GLN A 96 -19.07 -1.15 -19.06
CA GLN A 96 -19.71 -0.01 -18.44
C GLN A 96 -19.33 1.33 -19.09
N GLY A 97 -18.46 1.32 -20.10
CA GLY A 97 -18.08 2.50 -20.87
C GLY A 97 -16.97 3.34 -20.26
N TYR A 98 -16.07 2.73 -19.50
CA TYR A 98 -14.81 3.33 -19.07
C TYR A 98 -13.66 2.91 -20.00
N ALA A 99 -12.59 3.67 -20.02
CA ALA A 99 -11.24 3.21 -20.34
C ALA A 99 -10.54 2.81 -19.04
N LEU A 100 -9.59 1.88 -19.10
CA LEU A 100 -8.83 1.44 -17.92
C LEU A 100 -7.34 1.45 -18.23
N LEU A 101 -6.58 2.16 -17.39
CA LEU A 101 -5.13 2.15 -17.36
C LEU A 101 -4.65 1.22 -16.26
N ALA A 102 -4.10 0.07 -16.62
CA ALA A 102 -3.38 -0.79 -15.69
C ALA A 102 -1.97 -0.22 -15.51
N LEU A 103 -1.60 0.13 -14.26
CA LEU A 103 -0.35 0.81 -13.96
C LEU A 103 0.46 0.04 -12.92
N GLY A 104 1.65 -0.44 -13.34
CA GLY A 104 2.66 -1.05 -12.49
C GLY A 104 3.73 -0.04 -12.11
N TYR A 105 3.76 0.37 -10.86
CA TYR A 105 4.63 1.43 -10.36
C TYR A 105 5.89 0.91 -9.65
N PHE A 106 5.99 -0.40 -9.40
CA PHE A 106 7.21 -1.09 -8.97
C PHE A 106 7.12 -2.58 -9.31
N GLY A 107 8.26 -3.28 -9.30
CA GLY A 107 8.32 -4.73 -9.53
C GLY A 107 8.03 -5.14 -10.97
N THR A 108 8.14 -4.22 -11.93
CA THR A 108 8.04 -4.48 -13.37
C THR A 108 9.40 -4.24 -14.06
N PRO A 109 9.60 -4.70 -15.30
CA PRO A 109 10.88 -4.51 -16.00
C PRO A 109 11.34 -3.04 -16.11
N ASN A 110 10.41 -2.10 -16.25
CA ASN A 110 10.75 -0.68 -16.45
C ASN A 110 10.48 0.20 -15.23
N SER A 111 9.99 -0.35 -14.11
CA SER A 111 9.77 0.39 -12.88
C SER A 111 10.84 0.08 -11.81
N PRO A 112 10.90 0.80 -10.67
CA PRO A 112 11.71 0.42 -9.53
C PRO A 112 11.45 -1.03 -9.10
N GLU A 113 12.48 -1.75 -8.66
CA GLU A 113 12.35 -3.15 -8.25
C GLU A 113 11.51 -3.32 -6.99
N LYS A 114 11.67 -2.42 -6.03
CA LYS A 114 10.99 -2.43 -4.72
C LYS A 114 10.06 -1.22 -4.61
N LEU A 115 9.06 -1.32 -3.74
CA LEU A 115 8.27 -0.17 -3.33
C LEU A 115 9.13 0.67 -2.38
N ASP A 116 9.92 1.56 -2.93
CA ASP A 116 10.83 2.44 -2.22
C ASP A 116 10.84 3.82 -2.88
N ARG A 117 10.41 4.83 -2.14
CA ARG A 117 10.37 6.23 -2.60
C ARG A 117 9.78 6.40 -4.01
N ILE A 118 8.70 5.65 -4.31
CA ILE A 118 8.01 5.71 -5.61
C ILE A 118 7.61 7.15 -5.93
N SER A 119 7.94 7.62 -7.12
CA SER A 119 7.65 8.98 -7.56
C SER A 119 6.16 9.18 -7.87
N LEU A 120 5.49 10.03 -7.10
CA LEU A 120 4.13 10.46 -7.42
C LEU A 120 4.10 11.19 -8.79
N ASP A 121 5.13 12.01 -9.07
CA ASP A 121 5.22 12.77 -10.33
C ASP A 121 5.35 11.84 -11.54
N GLY A 122 6.13 10.76 -11.42
CA GLY A 122 6.28 9.76 -12.49
C GLY A 122 4.99 9.00 -12.76
N VAL A 123 4.29 8.58 -11.71
CA VAL A 123 2.98 7.92 -11.83
C VAL A 123 1.95 8.88 -12.44
N HIS A 124 1.87 10.12 -11.96
CA HIS A 124 0.94 11.12 -12.49
C HIS A 124 1.25 11.47 -13.96
N ALA A 125 2.52 11.61 -14.32
CA ALA A 125 2.92 11.88 -15.72
C ALA A 125 2.45 10.77 -16.65
N ALA A 126 2.51 9.50 -16.24
CA ALA A 126 2.02 8.38 -17.02
C ALA A 126 0.48 8.41 -17.18
N ILE A 127 -0.25 8.81 -16.14
CA ILE A 127 -1.71 9.01 -16.21
C ILE A 127 -2.06 10.13 -17.21
N VAL A 128 -1.36 11.27 -17.13
CA VAL A 128 -1.53 12.39 -18.04
C VAL A 128 -1.22 11.98 -19.49
N GLU A 129 -0.18 11.18 -19.72
CA GLU A 129 0.16 10.69 -21.05
C GLU A 129 -0.93 9.75 -21.61
N ALA A 130 -1.41 8.79 -20.80
CA ALA A 130 -2.51 7.91 -21.21
C ALA A 130 -3.82 8.68 -21.47
N SER A 131 -4.03 9.80 -20.78
CA SER A 131 -5.19 10.68 -20.97
C SER A 131 -5.22 11.39 -22.35
N LYS A 132 -4.12 11.38 -23.11
CA LYS A 132 -4.05 11.93 -24.47
C LYS A 132 -4.55 10.96 -25.55
N ASP A 133 -4.76 9.68 -25.19
CA ASP A 133 -5.31 8.70 -26.14
C ASP A 133 -6.69 9.18 -26.65
N PRO A 134 -6.95 9.13 -27.96
CA PRO A 134 -8.21 9.63 -28.56
C PRO A 134 -9.47 8.94 -28.03
N ARG A 135 -9.35 7.77 -27.41
CA ARG A 135 -10.44 7.01 -26.79
C ARG A 135 -10.70 7.39 -25.33
N VAL A 136 -9.86 8.25 -24.74
CA VAL A 136 -9.91 8.63 -23.32
C VAL A 136 -10.43 10.06 -23.18
N ASP A 137 -11.37 10.30 -22.27
CA ASP A 137 -11.69 11.64 -21.76
C ASP A 137 -10.77 11.97 -20.59
N GLY A 138 -9.64 12.57 -20.91
CA GLY A 138 -8.62 12.91 -19.91
C GLY A 138 -9.03 14.01 -18.91
N ARG A 139 -10.25 14.54 -19.01
CA ARG A 139 -10.83 15.46 -18.01
C ARG A 139 -11.56 14.71 -16.90
N CYS A 140 -11.63 13.39 -17.00
CA CYS A 140 -12.35 12.52 -16.09
C CYS A 140 -11.49 11.33 -15.71
N VAL A 141 -10.81 11.41 -14.59
CA VAL A 141 -9.88 10.39 -14.12
C VAL A 141 -10.26 9.92 -12.70
N ALA A 142 -10.51 8.62 -12.55
CA ALA A 142 -10.68 7.99 -11.25
C ALA A 142 -9.54 7.00 -11.00
N ILE A 143 -9.13 6.84 -9.74
CA ILE A 143 -8.11 5.85 -9.35
C ILE A 143 -8.73 4.82 -8.42
N ILE A 144 -8.48 3.53 -8.72
CA ILE A 144 -8.78 2.41 -7.84
C ILE A 144 -7.45 1.81 -7.39
N GLY A 145 -7.22 1.72 -6.09
CA GLY A 145 -6.01 1.10 -5.56
C GLY A 145 -6.32 0.16 -4.39
N GLY A 146 -5.55 -0.92 -4.26
CA GLY A 146 -5.63 -1.84 -3.13
C GLY A 146 -4.39 -1.75 -2.24
N SER A 147 -4.55 -1.80 -0.90
CA SER A 147 -3.44 -1.85 0.04
C SER A 147 -2.43 -0.71 -0.20
N ARG A 148 -1.19 -1.00 -0.53
CA ARG A 148 -0.18 0.01 -0.89
C ARG A 148 -0.57 0.85 -2.12
N GLY A 149 -1.34 0.26 -3.05
CA GLY A 149 -1.90 1.01 -4.18
C GLY A 149 -3.03 1.96 -3.76
N ALA A 150 -3.76 1.66 -2.69
CA ALA A 150 -4.75 2.58 -2.12
C ALA A 150 -4.07 3.78 -1.46
N GLU A 151 -2.95 3.57 -0.76
CA GLU A 151 -2.11 4.64 -0.22
C GLU A 151 -1.61 5.56 -1.36
N LEU A 152 -1.10 4.97 -2.45
CA LEU A 152 -0.68 5.72 -3.65
C LEU A 152 -1.85 6.48 -4.30
N ALA A 153 -3.02 5.85 -4.44
CA ALA A 153 -4.21 6.49 -5.01
C ALA A 153 -4.64 7.74 -4.22
N LEU A 154 -4.67 7.63 -2.90
CA LEU A 154 -5.00 8.74 -2.00
C LEU A 154 -3.95 9.86 -2.05
N LEU A 155 -2.67 9.51 -2.11
CA LEU A 155 -1.58 10.47 -2.27
C LEU A 155 -1.69 11.22 -3.61
N LEU A 156 -1.87 10.50 -4.72
CA LEU A 156 -2.04 11.11 -6.04
C LEU A 156 -3.20 12.09 -6.03
N ALA A 157 -4.37 11.69 -5.58
CA ALA A 157 -5.56 12.53 -5.57
C ALA A 157 -5.43 13.73 -4.61
N SER A 158 -4.64 13.61 -3.52
CA SER A 158 -4.40 14.72 -2.60
C SER A 158 -3.40 15.76 -3.12
N HIS A 159 -2.56 15.39 -4.10
CA HIS A 159 -1.54 16.25 -4.68
C HIS A 159 -1.88 16.76 -6.08
N TYR A 160 -2.69 16.03 -6.84
CA TYR A 160 -3.05 16.34 -8.22
C TYR A 160 -4.57 16.52 -8.37
N PRO A 161 -5.04 17.77 -8.60
CA PRO A 161 -6.47 18.10 -8.59
C PRO A 161 -7.22 17.60 -9.84
N ASP A 162 -6.53 17.05 -10.83
CA ASP A 162 -7.06 16.38 -12.02
C ASP A 162 -7.41 14.89 -11.79
N VAL A 163 -7.29 14.41 -10.57
CA VAL A 163 -7.86 13.14 -10.13
C VAL A 163 -9.25 13.41 -9.54
N ASP A 164 -10.29 12.93 -10.23
CA ASP A 164 -11.69 13.29 -9.98
C ASP A 164 -12.44 12.34 -9.04
N ALA A 165 -11.91 11.15 -8.76
CA ALA A 165 -12.47 10.20 -7.80
C ALA A 165 -11.43 9.18 -7.32
N VAL A 166 -11.64 8.64 -6.10
CA VAL A 166 -10.81 7.57 -5.55
C VAL A 166 -11.66 6.46 -4.95
N VAL A 167 -11.30 5.22 -5.27
CA VAL A 167 -11.73 4.02 -4.54
C VAL A 167 -10.50 3.42 -3.89
N ALA A 168 -10.42 3.49 -2.57
CA ALA A 168 -9.28 3.03 -1.78
C ALA A 168 -9.67 1.75 -1.02
N ILE A 169 -9.12 0.61 -1.45
CA ILE A 169 -9.42 -0.71 -0.91
C ILE A 169 -8.37 -1.06 0.14
N VAL A 170 -8.78 -1.36 1.36
CA VAL A 170 -7.95 -1.60 2.55
C VAL A 170 -6.81 -0.59 2.69
N PRO A 171 -7.13 0.74 2.72
CA PRO A 171 -6.14 1.79 2.65
C PRO A 171 -5.34 1.98 3.94
N GLY A 172 -4.12 2.51 3.80
CA GLY A 172 -3.40 3.21 4.86
C GLY A 172 -3.81 4.69 4.95
N SER A 173 -3.72 5.30 6.15
CA SER A 173 -4.05 6.72 6.38
C SER A 173 -2.84 7.65 6.39
N ALA A 174 -1.65 7.08 6.31
CA ALA A 174 -0.36 7.76 6.34
C ALA A 174 0.59 7.11 5.33
N VAL A 175 1.70 7.78 5.03
CA VAL A 175 2.80 7.16 4.29
C VAL A 175 3.54 6.21 5.24
N PHE A 176 3.56 4.92 4.87
CA PHE A 176 4.24 3.87 5.63
C PHE A 176 5.62 3.53 5.04
N PRO A 177 6.43 2.72 5.76
CA PRO A 177 7.76 2.36 5.30
C PRO A 177 7.76 1.71 3.92
N ALA A 178 8.85 1.88 3.21
CA ALA A 178 9.14 1.17 1.98
C ALA A 178 9.14 -0.35 2.19
N LEU A 179 8.79 -1.11 1.16
CA LEU A 179 8.87 -2.57 1.17
C LEU A 179 10.29 -3.01 0.75
N THR A 180 11.25 -2.68 1.59
CA THR A 180 12.66 -3.08 1.48
C THR A 180 13.08 -3.88 2.68
N ASP A 181 14.18 -4.59 2.59
CA ASP A 181 14.68 -5.39 3.71
C ASP A 181 15.08 -4.51 4.92
N ALA A 182 15.48 -3.25 4.66
CA ALA A 182 15.85 -2.29 5.70
C ALA A 182 14.66 -1.54 6.31
N MET A 183 13.60 -1.28 5.54
CA MET A 183 12.40 -0.49 5.94
C MET A 183 12.74 0.90 6.53
N THR A 184 13.87 1.49 6.12
CA THR A 184 14.40 2.77 6.66
C THR A 184 14.00 4.00 5.85
N THR A 185 13.32 3.81 4.73
CA THR A 185 12.79 4.87 3.88
C THR A 185 11.27 4.81 3.80
N GLY A 186 10.64 5.88 3.32
CA GLY A 186 9.20 5.89 3.04
C GLY A 186 8.88 5.27 1.68
N GLY A 187 7.63 4.82 1.52
CA GLY A 187 7.20 4.19 0.25
C GLY A 187 7.18 5.16 -0.94
N PHE A 188 7.02 6.47 -0.71
CA PHE A 188 6.70 7.45 -1.76
C PHE A 188 7.52 8.73 -1.68
N SER A 189 7.65 9.40 -2.83
CA SER A 189 8.34 10.68 -3.00
C SER A 189 7.51 11.64 -3.87
N LEU A 190 7.73 12.93 -3.70
CA LEU A 190 7.14 14.00 -4.50
C LEU A 190 8.23 15.00 -4.90
N ARG A 191 8.34 15.31 -6.17
CA ARG A 191 9.39 16.22 -6.72
C ARG A 191 10.79 15.78 -6.29
N ASP A 192 11.04 14.47 -6.44
CA ASP A 192 12.29 13.80 -6.08
C ASP A 192 12.68 13.88 -4.58
N LYS A 193 11.74 14.29 -3.72
CA LYS A 193 11.93 14.34 -2.27
C LYS A 193 11.09 13.27 -1.59
N PRO A 194 11.67 12.44 -0.72
CA PRO A 194 10.91 11.50 0.08
C PRO A 194 9.80 12.22 0.87
N LEU A 195 8.59 11.65 0.85
CA LEU A 195 7.51 12.13 1.71
C LEU A 195 7.80 11.74 3.17
N PRO A 196 7.37 12.56 4.16
CA PRO A 196 7.37 12.13 5.55
C PRO A 196 6.62 10.80 5.68
N PHE A 197 7.16 9.89 6.46
CA PHE A 197 6.57 8.56 6.67
C PHE A 197 6.61 8.16 8.14
N VAL A 198 5.83 7.15 8.50
CA VAL A 198 5.85 6.54 9.84
C VAL A 198 6.99 5.53 9.86
N PRO A 199 8.08 5.76 10.63
CA PRO A 199 9.23 4.88 10.59
C PRO A 199 8.94 3.53 11.25
N MET A 200 9.54 2.45 10.71
CA MET A 200 9.58 1.17 11.40
C MET A 200 10.48 1.29 12.62
N THR A 201 9.97 0.90 13.78
CA THR A 201 10.72 0.96 15.04
C THR A 201 11.10 -0.43 15.52
N TRP A 202 12.13 -0.50 16.36
CA TRP A 202 12.53 -1.77 17.00
C TRP A 202 11.41 -2.38 17.84
N GLY A 203 10.46 -1.57 18.33
CA GLY A 203 9.28 -2.05 19.04
C GLY A 203 8.36 -2.94 18.22
N ALA A 204 8.34 -2.78 16.90
CA ALA A 204 7.57 -3.63 16.00
C ALA A 204 8.26 -4.96 15.63
N THR A 205 9.57 -5.10 15.95
CA THR A 205 10.35 -6.28 15.57
C THR A 205 9.79 -7.60 16.09
N PRO A 206 9.31 -7.72 17.34
CA PRO A 206 8.73 -8.99 17.83
C PRO A 206 7.55 -9.45 16.98
N ASP A 207 6.67 -8.53 16.60
CA ASP A 207 5.51 -8.83 15.76
C ASP A 207 5.93 -9.25 14.34
N LEU A 208 6.89 -8.54 13.73
CA LEU A 208 7.44 -8.90 12.41
C LEU A 208 8.07 -10.30 12.41
N LEU A 209 8.80 -10.67 13.47
CA LEU A 209 9.46 -11.97 13.57
C LEU A 209 8.46 -13.14 13.65
N VAL A 210 7.26 -12.92 14.16
CA VAL A 210 6.20 -13.95 14.22
C VAL A 210 5.17 -13.81 13.09
N GLY A 211 5.38 -12.88 12.15
CA GLY A 211 4.47 -12.65 11.03
C GLY A 211 3.18 -11.91 11.40
N ASN A 212 3.11 -11.29 12.57
CA ASN A 212 1.98 -10.46 12.98
C ASN A 212 2.10 -9.05 12.38
N LEU A 213 1.81 -8.92 11.08
CA LEU A 213 1.94 -7.64 10.37
C LEU A 213 1.06 -6.55 11.00
N ARG A 214 -0.20 -6.89 11.31
CA ARG A 214 -1.12 -5.94 11.95
C ARG A 214 -0.55 -5.39 13.26
N GLY A 215 -0.04 -6.25 14.15
CA GLY A 215 0.58 -5.83 15.41
C GLY A 215 1.79 -4.92 15.19
N ALA A 216 2.61 -5.20 14.17
CA ALA A 216 3.74 -4.35 13.82
C ALA A 216 3.29 -2.95 13.38
N PHE A 217 2.25 -2.84 12.54
CA PHE A 217 1.67 -1.55 12.15
C PHE A 217 1.02 -0.84 13.32
N GLU A 218 0.24 -1.53 14.16
CA GLU A 218 -0.34 -0.96 15.37
C GLU A 218 0.73 -0.40 16.32
N SER A 219 1.88 -1.09 16.44
CA SER A 219 3.02 -0.64 17.24
C SER A 219 3.61 0.69 16.72
N ILE A 220 3.90 0.81 15.42
CA ILE A 220 4.49 2.05 14.87
C ILE A 220 3.48 3.20 14.83
N MET A 221 2.19 2.92 14.72
CA MET A 221 1.12 3.92 14.75
C MET A 221 0.93 4.57 16.14
N GLN A 222 1.54 4.03 17.20
CA GLN A 222 1.60 4.66 18.53
C GLN A 222 2.39 5.98 18.53
N ASP A 223 3.28 6.18 17.56
CA ASP A 223 3.94 7.47 17.36
C ASP A 223 2.99 8.47 16.67
N GLU A 224 2.14 9.10 17.48
CA GLU A 224 1.17 10.09 16.99
C GLU A 224 1.82 11.23 16.21
N ALA A 225 3.03 11.66 16.60
CA ALA A 225 3.74 12.73 15.93
C ALA A 225 4.20 12.29 14.53
N ALA A 226 4.69 11.06 14.37
CA ALA A 226 5.02 10.49 13.07
C ALA A 226 3.76 10.31 12.22
N MET A 227 2.68 9.77 12.80
CA MET A 227 1.39 9.63 12.11
C MET A 227 0.85 10.97 11.60
N GLN A 228 0.94 12.04 12.39
CA GLN A 228 0.52 13.38 11.97
C GLN A 228 1.38 13.94 10.83
N ARG A 229 2.71 13.78 10.90
CA ARG A 229 3.63 14.24 9.84
C ARG A 229 3.45 13.49 8.53
N ALA A 230 3.18 12.19 8.61
CA ALA A 230 3.03 11.29 7.47
C ALA A 230 1.59 11.20 6.94
N ALA A 231 0.62 11.81 7.62
CA ALA A 231 -0.81 11.69 7.31
C ALA A 231 -1.12 12.12 5.87
N ILE A 232 -1.88 11.31 5.17
CA ILE A 232 -2.38 11.65 3.83
C ILE A 232 -3.44 12.74 3.97
N ALA A 233 -3.29 13.83 3.22
CA ALA A 233 -4.18 14.99 3.29
C ALA A 233 -5.46 14.75 2.46
N VAL A 234 -6.25 13.74 2.83
CA VAL A 234 -7.43 13.29 2.08
C VAL A 234 -8.46 14.40 1.86
N GLU A 235 -8.49 15.44 2.72
CA GLU A 235 -9.34 16.61 2.58
C GLU A 235 -9.00 17.50 1.39
N LYS A 236 -7.84 17.28 0.76
CA LYS A 236 -7.41 18.01 -0.46
C LYS A 236 -7.86 17.34 -1.75
N ILE A 237 -8.40 16.13 -1.67
CA ILE A 237 -8.89 15.40 -2.84
C ILE A 237 -10.03 16.20 -3.49
N ASN A 238 -9.98 16.37 -4.81
CA ASN A 238 -10.93 17.17 -5.58
C ASN A 238 -12.07 16.33 -6.17
N GLY A 239 -12.55 15.32 -5.44
CA GLY A 239 -13.61 14.44 -5.94
C GLY A 239 -14.15 13.50 -4.88
N PRO A 240 -15.17 12.68 -5.21
CA PRO A 240 -15.71 11.69 -4.30
C PRO A 240 -14.65 10.63 -3.93
N VAL A 241 -14.73 10.15 -2.68
CA VAL A 241 -13.84 9.15 -2.12
C VAL A 241 -14.63 8.02 -1.49
N GLN A 242 -14.31 6.79 -1.86
CA GLN A 242 -14.81 5.59 -1.18
C GLN A 242 -13.65 4.86 -0.52
N PHE A 243 -13.75 4.65 0.79
CA PHE A 243 -12.89 3.72 1.52
C PHE A 243 -13.62 2.38 1.64
N VAL A 244 -12.93 1.29 1.33
CA VAL A 244 -13.44 -0.08 1.50
C VAL A 244 -12.46 -0.81 2.39
N SER A 245 -12.84 -1.11 3.63
CA SER A 245 -11.96 -1.71 4.62
C SER A 245 -12.41 -3.08 5.09
N ALA A 246 -11.52 -3.86 5.68
CA ALA A 246 -11.80 -5.14 6.28
C ALA A 246 -11.92 -5.04 7.80
N SER A 247 -12.94 -5.69 8.38
CA SER A 247 -13.20 -5.63 9.84
C SER A 247 -12.17 -6.40 10.68
N ARG A 248 -11.47 -7.36 10.07
CA ARG A 248 -10.45 -8.23 10.68
C ARG A 248 -9.21 -8.30 9.80
N ASP A 249 -8.80 -7.15 9.28
CA ASP A 249 -7.62 -7.03 8.43
C ASP A 249 -6.37 -7.47 9.21
N GLU A 250 -5.71 -8.51 8.75
CA GLU A 250 -4.52 -9.10 9.36
C GLU A 250 -3.22 -8.45 8.89
N ALA A 251 -3.26 -7.66 7.80
CA ALA A 251 -2.09 -6.98 7.31
C ALA A 251 -1.84 -5.65 8.04
N TRP A 252 -2.89 -4.86 8.24
CA TRP A 252 -2.85 -3.59 8.98
C TRP A 252 -4.27 -3.13 9.38
N PRO A 253 -4.43 -2.17 10.32
CA PRO A 253 -5.76 -1.76 10.79
C PRO A 253 -6.50 -0.87 9.79
N SER A 254 -6.85 -1.40 8.58
CA SER A 254 -7.45 -0.61 7.50
C SER A 254 -8.79 0.02 7.88
N LYS A 255 -9.57 -0.64 8.74
CA LYS A 255 -10.85 -0.08 9.22
C LYS A 255 -10.63 1.15 10.08
N GLU A 256 -9.77 1.07 11.06
CA GLU A 256 -9.44 2.15 12.00
C GLU A 256 -8.81 3.34 11.26
N MET A 257 -7.95 3.06 10.29
CA MET A 257 -7.34 4.08 9.43
C MET A 257 -8.38 4.76 8.53
N SER A 258 -9.33 4.01 7.97
CA SER A 258 -10.42 4.56 7.18
C SER A 258 -11.38 5.41 8.03
N ASP A 259 -11.69 4.96 9.26
CA ASP A 259 -12.49 5.73 10.21
C ASP A 259 -11.81 7.07 10.56
N ALA A 260 -10.50 7.06 10.78
CA ALA A 260 -9.72 8.29 11.04
C ALA A 260 -9.74 9.24 9.83
N MET A 261 -9.62 8.72 8.60
CA MET A 261 -9.73 9.53 7.38
C MET A 261 -11.14 10.11 7.22
N MET A 262 -12.21 9.37 7.49
CA MET A 262 -13.58 9.88 7.48
C MET A 262 -13.78 11.00 8.51
N GLN A 263 -13.25 10.83 9.72
CA GLN A 263 -13.27 11.88 10.75
C GLN A 263 -12.53 13.14 10.30
N ARG A 264 -11.35 12.97 9.66
CA ARG A 264 -10.57 14.09 9.11
C ARG A 264 -11.34 14.83 8.02
N LEU A 265 -11.95 14.11 7.07
CA LEU A 265 -12.79 14.72 6.03
C LEU A 265 -13.91 15.55 6.63
N LYS A 266 -14.64 15.02 7.62
CA LYS A 266 -15.68 15.73 8.34
C LYS A 266 -15.14 16.98 9.06
N ALA A 267 -14.06 16.85 9.81
CA ALA A 267 -13.45 17.94 10.58
C ALA A 267 -12.92 19.06 9.68
N LYS A 268 -12.48 18.76 8.45
CA LYS A 268 -11.99 19.72 7.47
C LYS A 268 -13.04 20.27 6.51
N GLY A 269 -14.32 19.88 6.68
CA GLY A 269 -15.41 20.38 5.86
C GLY A 269 -15.31 19.94 4.40
N PHE A 270 -14.94 18.67 4.16
CA PHE A 270 -14.83 18.11 2.82
C PHE A 270 -16.13 18.28 2.03
N ARG A 271 -16.04 18.75 0.80
CA ARG A 271 -17.19 19.19 0.00
C ARG A 271 -17.74 18.13 -0.94
N HIS A 272 -17.00 17.05 -1.17
CA HIS A 272 -17.41 15.98 -2.06
C HIS A 272 -18.01 14.82 -1.26
N HIS A 273 -18.67 13.91 -1.96
CA HIS A 273 -19.18 12.69 -1.33
C HIS A 273 -18.03 11.84 -0.79
N ALA A 274 -18.16 11.38 0.43
CA ALA A 274 -17.23 10.42 1.02
C ALA A 274 -18.03 9.33 1.73
N GLU A 275 -17.65 8.08 1.51
CA GLU A 275 -18.27 6.94 2.19
C GLU A 275 -17.24 5.90 2.60
N HIS A 276 -17.56 5.15 3.66
CA HIS A 276 -16.74 4.07 4.17
C HIS A 276 -17.57 2.79 4.23
N LEU A 277 -17.19 1.82 3.42
CA LEU A 277 -17.76 0.47 3.41
C LEU A 277 -16.86 -0.46 4.22
N VAL A 278 -17.38 -0.98 5.33
CA VAL A 278 -16.70 -1.99 6.15
C VAL A 278 -17.16 -3.39 5.72
N VAL A 279 -16.22 -4.20 5.25
CA VAL A 279 -16.47 -5.58 4.84
C VAL A 279 -16.08 -6.53 5.97
N GLN A 280 -16.92 -7.54 6.22
CA GLN A 280 -16.60 -8.56 7.22
C GLN A 280 -15.58 -9.54 6.64
N GLY A 281 -14.42 -9.66 7.31
CA GLY A 281 -13.35 -10.55 6.86
C GLY A 281 -11.96 -9.95 6.99
N GLY A 282 -10.97 -10.59 6.40
CA GLY A 282 -9.56 -10.22 6.38
C GLY A 282 -9.21 -9.26 5.24
N HIS A 283 -7.91 -9.12 4.96
CA HIS A 283 -7.36 -8.13 4.00
C HIS A 283 -7.87 -8.33 2.56
N GLY A 284 -8.19 -9.56 2.17
CA GLY A 284 -8.58 -9.90 0.79
C GLY A 284 -10.07 -9.75 0.50
N GLU A 285 -10.96 -9.94 1.47
CA GLU A 285 -12.41 -9.98 1.28
C GLU A 285 -13.04 -8.72 0.69
N PRO A 286 -12.51 -7.49 0.91
CA PRO A 286 -13.00 -6.30 0.24
C PRO A 286 -12.96 -6.36 -1.29
N LEU A 287 -12.14 -7.22 -1.89
CA LEU A 287 -12.12 -7.43 -3.33
C LEU A 287 -13.40 -8.08 -3.88
N ASP A 288 -14.19 -8.74 -3.04
CA ASP A 288 -15.48 -9.31 -3.45
C ASP A 288 -16.58 -8.26 -3.60
N GLU A 289 -16.33 -7.04 -3.11
CA GLU A 289 -17.29 -5.92 -3.12
C GLU A 289 -17.16 -4.99 -4.35
N PHE A 290 -16.49 -5.43 -5.42
CA PHE A 290 -16.40 -4.65 -6.67
C PHE A 290 -17.73 -4.13 -7.19
N PRO A 291 -18.86 -4.86 -7.11
CA PRO A 291 -20.17 -4.30 -7.52
C PRO A 291 -20.55 -3.02 -6.79
N LYS A 292 -20.19 -2.88 -5.51
CA LYS A 292 -20.46 -1.65 -4.73
C LYS A 292 -19.54 -0.50 -5.14
N MET A 293 -18.27 -0.81 -5.44
CA MET A 293 -17.29 0.16 -5.94
C MET A 293 -17.69 0.67 -7.33
N GLU A 294 -18.14 -0.22 -8.21
CA GLU A 294 -18.68 0.15 -9.53
C GLU A 294 -19.91 1.06 -9.39
N ALA A 295 -20.83 0.72 -8.48
CA ALA A 295 -22.00 1.55 -8.22
C ALA A 295 -21.63 2.93 -7.67
N PHE A 296 -20.61 3.04 -6.81
CA PHE A 296 -20.06 4.31 -6.35
C PHE A 296 -19.52 5.14 -7.51
N LEU A 297 -18.70 4.55 -8.37
CA LEU A 297 -18.12 5.24 -9.54
C LEU A 297 -19.19 5.68 -10.51
N GLN A 298 -20.20 4.87 -10.79
CA GLN A 298 -21.32 5.25 -11.66
C GLN A 298 -22.10 6.44 -11.08
N ARG A 299 -22.37 6.42 -9.78
CA ARG A 299 -23.21 7.43 -9.13
C ARG A 299 -22.49 8.75 -8.88
N HIS A 300 -21.22 8.69 -8.48
CA HIS A 300 -20.52 9.86 -7.97
C HIS A 300 -19.39 10.36 -8.86
N PHE A 301 -18.79 9.51 -9.68
CA PHE A 301 -17.73 9.90 -10.62
C PHE A 301 -18.31 10.15 -12.02
N ARG A 302 -18.96 9.16 -12.64
CA ARG A 302 -19.44 9.28 -14.01
C ARG A 302 -20.43 10.44 -14.20
N ALA A 303 -21.28 10.68 -13.21
CA ALA A 303 -22.26 11.79 -13.25
C ALA A 303 -21.60 13.18 -13.31
N ARG A 304 -20.29 13.29 -12.98
CA ARG A 304 -19.51 14.54 -13.06
C ARG A 304 -18.82 14.72 -14.42
N CYS A 305 -18.72 13.65 -15.19
CA CYS A 305 -18.00 13.57 -16.47
C CYS A 305 -18.88 13.87 -17.69
N GLY A 306 -20.17 14.10 -17.49
CA GLY A 306 -21.16 14.30 -18.56
C GLY A 306 -21.39 15.74 -18.95
#